data_b501d2c492ef44b5acff57e47b766fe4
#
_entry.id   b501d2c492ef44b5acff57e47b766fe4
#
_cell.length_a   1.000
_cell.length_b   1.000
_cell.length_c   1.000
_cell.angle_alpha   90.00
_cell.angle_beta   90.00
_cell.angle_gamma   90.00
#
_symmetry.space_group_name_H-M   'P 1'
#
loop_
_entity.id
_entity.type
_entity.pdbx_description
1 polymer ?
#
loop_
_entity_poly.entity_id
_entity_poly.type
_entity_poly.pdbx_seq_one_letter_code
_entity_poly.pdbx_strand_id
1 'polypeptide(L)'
;MGSGVGTGVGTGVRSGTGVGSTRVAVVGAGPAGLAAAKALLDEGLDVTVLERGSRPGGLWAGDDAGGGSPAYDSLHLNTSKGRTEFADFPMPGRWPDFPSAALVAGYLAEYSDAFGVTERIRFGSEVTSVRRTGAGWEVTAGGGTDTYDAVVVANGHNRDPKWPSPGYPGAFDGTQLHAHDYRSPEVFAGRRVLVVGMGNSAMDLAVDASYVSAGPVLLSARRGTHIVPKYLFGRPADATGGALAVLPWRLRQTVAQTVLRLAVGTPERYGLPRPAGGLFQDHPTISDTILHRLTHGEVVARPGVERLDGGRVVFTDGTAEDVDVIVWATGYRVTVPFLEADRLGGDPEALPLYQRVFHLDDPTLVFVGLMQSTGAALPVVEAQAKLAAAYLGGRYALPTPREQRAAVARAHAAAVRRWGDRRPMMRVDFDRYVAALPREIRAGVRRAARGSAVHTPTPKAQASA
;
A
#
# COMPACT_ATOMS: atom_id res chain seq x y z
N MET A 1 -81.06 14.33 6.66
CA MET A 1 -81.45 13.51 5.50
C MET A 1 -80.25 13.48 4.56
N GLY A 2 -79.79 12.30 4.15
CA GLY A 2 -78.79 12.15 3.09
C GLY A 2 -77.44 11.57 3.56
N SER A 3 -77.44 10.28 3.74
CA SER A 3 -76.30 9.40 3.86
C SER A 3 -75.54 9.25 2.56
N GLY A 4 -74.21 9.35 2.58
CA GLY A 4 -73.35 9.03 1.47
C GLY A 4 -72.20 8.15 1.98
N VAL A 5 -72.25 6.85 1.69
CA VAL A 5 -71.23 5.84 1.95
C VAL A 5 -70.18 5.93 0.86
N GLY A 6 -68.93 6.25 1.25
CA GLY A 6 -67.76 6.20 0.39
C GLY A 6 -66.87 5.05 0.76
N THR A 7 -66.79 4.03 -0.08
CA THR A 7 -65.92 2.89 0.02
C THR A 7 -64.47 3.29 -0.30
N GLY A 8 -63.64 3.40 0.73
CA GLY A 8 -62.21 3.56 0.57
C GLY A 8 -61.52 2.22 0.31
N VAL A 9 -60.97 2.05 -0.88
CA VAL A 9 -60.07 0.94 -1.23
C VAL A 9 -58.73 1.21 -0.58
N GLY A 10 -58.43 0.50 0.49
CA GLY A 10 -57.10 0.51 1.14
C GLY A 10 -56.07 -0.21 0.26
N THR A 11 -55.20 0.55 -0.38
CA THR A 11 -53.98 0.01 -0.95
C THR A 11 -53.01 -0.32 0.19
N GLY A 12 -53.03 -1.58 0.61
CA GLY A 12 -52.04 -2.11 1.54
C GLY A 12 -50.67 -2.08 0.91
N VAL A 13 -49.88 -1.11 1.33
CA VAL A 13 -48.45 -1.14 1.14
C VAL A 13 -47.92 -2.31 2.00
N ARG A 14 -47.55 -3.39 1.35
CA ARG A 14 -46.79 -4.48 2.02
C ARG A 14 -45.45 -3.90 2.47
N SER A 15 -45.33 -3.66 3.76
CA SER A 15 -44.04 -3.46 4.41
C SER A 15 -43.19 -4.73 4.20
N GLY A 16 -42.22 -4.66 3.29
CA GLY A 16 -41.23 -5.71 3.14
C GLY A 16 -40.49 -5.89 4.46
N THR A 17 -40.50 -7.10 4.96
CA THR A 17 -39.63 -7.54 6.05
C THR A 17 -38.19 -7.24 5.65
N GLY A 18 -37.54 -6.30 6.36
CA GLY A 18 -36.18 -5.85 6.07
C GLY A 18 -35.20 -7.02 6.15
N VAL A 19 -34.70 -7.44 5.00
CA VAL A 19 -33.44 -8.19 4.90
C VAL A 19 -32.38 -7.19 5.31
N GLY A 20 -31.77 -7.35 6.49
CA GLY A 20 -30.71 -6.47 6.96
C GLY A 20 -29.58 -6.38 5.93
N SER A 21 -29.13 -5.17 5.65
CA SER A 21 -27.98 -4.95 4.76
C SER A 21 -26.75 -5.70 5.29
N THR A 22 -25.97 -6.32 4.41
CA THR A 22 -24.70 -6.99 4.77
C THR A 22 -23.79 -5.98 5.47
N ARG A 23 -23.36 -6.31 6.70
CA ARG A 23 -22.51 -5.47 7.52
C ARG A 23 -21.03 -5.77 7.25
N VAL A 24 -20.26 -4.77 6.91
CA VAL A 24 -18.83 -4.93 6.57
C VAL A 24 -17.97 -4.05 7.45
N ALA A 25 -16.99 -4.67 8.14
CA ALA A 25 -15.93 -3.94 8.80
C ALA A 25 -14.78 -3.68 7.82
N VAL A 26 -14.31 -2.44 7.75
CA VAL A 26 -13.09 -2.06 7.02
C VAL A 26 -12.03 -1.66 8.05
N VAL A 27 -10.89 -2.35 8.07
CA VAL A 27 -9.81 -2.10 9.03
C VAL A 27 -8.78 -1.15 8.42
N GLY A 28 -8.78 0.09 8.90
CA GLY A 28 -7.91 1.18 8.46
C GLY A 28 -8.60 2.18 7.51
N ALA A 29 -8.37 3.47 7.72
CA ALA A 29 -8.84 4.59 6.89
C ALA A 29 -7.74 5.20 6.02
N GLY A 30 -6.73 4.42 5.62
CA GLY A 30 -5.78 4.80 4.58
C GLY A 30 -6.41 4.73 3.19
N PRO A 31 -5.65 5.06 2.11
CA PRO A 31 -6.19 5.06 0.74
C PRO A 31 -6.94 3.78 0.36
N ALA A 32 -6.46 2.63 0.82
CA ALA A 32 -7.08 1.32 0.57
C ALA A 32 -8.44 1.18 1.26
N GLY A 33 -8.52 1.59 2.54
CA GLY A 33 -9.77 1.53 3.31
C GLY A 33 -10.80 2.53 2.82
N LEU A 34 -10.38 3.74 2.47
CA LEU A 34 -11.28 4.77 1.90
C LEU A 34 -11.89 4.32 0.56
N ALA A 35 -11.05 3.78 -0.36
CA ALA A 35 -11.52 3.22 -1.61
C ALA A 35 -12.45 2.02 -1.40
N ALA A 36 -12.14 1.14 -0.43
CA ALA A 36 -12.99 0.01 -0.09
C ALA A 36 -14.33 0.46 0.47
N ALA A 37 -14.33 1.38 1.44
CA ALA A 37 -15.56 1.90 2.04
C ALA A 37 -16.47 2.55 1.01
N LYS A 38 -15.92 3.43 0.15
CA LYS A 38 -16.67 4.06 -0.94
C LYS A 38 -17.28 3.01 -1.88
N ALA A 39 -16.50 2.05 -2.34
CA ALA A 39 -17.00 1.03 -3.26
C ALA A 39 -18.08 0.14 -2.63
N LEU A 40 -17.99 -0.16 -1.34
CA LEU A 40 -19.00 -0.92 -0.59
C LEU A 40 -20.29 -0.10 -0.39
N LEU A 41 -20.17 1.19 -0.10
CA LEU A 41 -21.32 2.10 0.01
C LEU A 41 -22.05 2.23 -1.33
N ASP A 42 -21.33 2.27 -2.46
CA ASP A 42 -21.91 2.27 -3.80
C ASP A 42 -22.76 1.01 -4.10
N GLU A 43 -22.42 -0.13 -3.48
CA GLU A 43 -23.21 -1.38 -3.56
C GLU A 43 -24.33 -1.44 -2.50
N GLY A 44 -24.55 -0.39 -1.70
CA GLY A 44 -25.61 -0.30 -0.69
C GLY A 44 -25.37 -1.12 0.58
N LEU A 45 -24.12 -1.45 0.91
CA LEU A 45 -23.75 -2.23 2.08
C LEU A 45 -23.66 -1.34 3.33
N ASP A 46 -23.86 -1.94 4.51
CA ASP A 46 -23.66 -1.25 5.80
C ASP A 46 -22.17 -1.33 6.20
N VAL A 47 -21.48 -0.19 6.10
CA VAL A 47 -20.02 -0.10 6.25
C VAL A 47 -19.65 0.58 7.56
N THR A 48 -18.73 -0.03 8.31
CA THR A 48 -18.03 0.60 9.43
C THR A 48 -16.54 0.56 9.16
N VAL A 49 -15.88 1.72 9.11
CA VAL A 49 -14.43 1.84 9.01
C VAL A 49 -13.85 2.02 10.40
N LEU A 50 -12.88 1.20 10.77
CA LEU A 50 -12.22 1.22 12.07
C LEU A 50 -10.81 1.76 11.89
N GLU A 51 -10.56 2.98 12.38
CA GLU A 51 -9.29 3.67 12.25
C GLU A 51 -8.69 3.97 13.63
N ARG A 52 -7.42 3.63 13.80
CA ARG A 52 -6.72 3.87 15.09
C ARG A 52 -6.34 5.34 15.29
N GLY A 53 -6.08 6.06 14.20
CA GLY A 53 -5.73 7.49 14.22
C GLY A 53 -6.95 8.39 14.41
N SER A 54 -6.71 9.69 14.44
CA SER A 54 -7.73 10.71 14.64
C SER A 54 -8.29 11.30 13.34
N ARG A 55 -7.72 10.92 12.19
CA ARG A 55 -8.13 11.41 10.85
C ARG A 55 -7.88 10.37 9.75
N PRO A 56 -8.54 10.48 8.58
CA PRO A 56 -8.30 9.61 7.45
C PRO A 56 -6.96 9.93 6.78
N GLY A 57 -6.44 8.98 5.96
CA GLY A 57 -5.24 9.19 5.16
C GLY A 57 -4.15 8.13 5.37
N GLY A 58 -4.21 7.36 6.46
CA GLY A 58 -3.24 6.31 6.77
C GLY A 58 -1.81 6.87 6.86
N LEU A 59 -0.86 6.34 6.06
CA LEU A 59 0.52 6.83 6.08
C LEU A 59 0.66 8.33 5.70
N TRP A 60 -0.28 8.90 4.96
CA TRP A 60 -0.26 10.29 4.53
C TRP A 60 -0.82 11.26 5.60
N ALA A 61 -1.52 10.74 6.60
CA ALA A 61 -2.17 11.56 7.63
C ALA A 61 -1.18 12.40 8.47
N GLY A 62 0.10 12.10 8.40
CA GLY A 62 1.12 12.77 9.21
C GLY A 62 1.21 12.24 10.62
N ASP A 63 1.96 12.92 11.48
CA ASP A 63 2.18 12.52 12.86
C ASP A 63 1.00 12.96 13.73
N ASP A 64 -0.03 12.14 13.70
CA ASP A 64 -1.22 12.34 14.48
C ASP A 64 -1.17 11.56 15.79
N ALA A 65 -1.78 12.10 16.83
CA ALA A 65 -1.81 11.41 18.12
C ALA A 65 -2.32 9.96 17.98
N GLY A 66 -1.40 9.00 18.11
CA GLY A 66 -1.67 7.55 18.03
C GLY A 66 -1.58 6.94 16.62
N GLY A 67 -1.38 7.71 15.55
CA GLY A 67 -1.35 7.21 14.17
C GLY A 67 -0.06 6.47 13.79
N GLY A 68 1.10 6.95 14.23
CA GLY A 68 2.42 6.41 13.86
C GLY A 68 2.62 6.41 12.34
N SER A 69 2.31 7.53 11.68
CA SER A 69 2.56 7.72 10.26
C SER A 69 4.06 7.84 9.99
N PRO A 70 4.61 7.19 8.96
CA PRO A 70 6.00 7.35 8.56
C PRO A 70 6.23 8.57 7.64
N ALA A 71 5.24 9.45 7.45
CA ALA A 71 5.40 10.63 6.61
C ALA A 71 6.31 11.66 7.28
N TYR A 72 7.17 12.27 6.46
CA TYR A 72 8.10 13.34 6.84
C TYR A 72 7.82 14.58 5.99
N ASP A 73 8.30 15.74 6.44
CA ASP A 73 7.94 17.05 5.86
C ASP A 73 8.28 17.18 4.38
N SER A 74 9.42 16.63 3.96
CA SER A 74 9.87 16.65 2.57
C SER A 74 9.24 15.59 1.69
N LEU A 75 8.36 14.70 2.23
CA LEU A 75 7.77 13.62 1.47
C LEU A 75 6.86 14.13 0.35
N HIS A 76 7.10 13.64 -0.85
CA HIS A 76 6.28 13.87 -2.04
C HIS A 76 5.90 12.53 -2.69
N LEU A 77 4.86 12.55 -3.51
CA LEU A 77 4.56 11.39 -4.36
C LEU A 77 5.77 11.04 -5.23
N ASN A 78 6.00 9.76 -5.40
CA ASN A 78 7.01 9.19 -6.31
C ASN A 78 6.44 8.86 -7.71
N THR A 79 5.13 9.00 -7.86
CA THR A 79 4.39 8.87 -9.13
C THR A 79 3.61 10.15 -9.38
N SER A 80 3.47 10.52 -10.65
CA SER A 80 2.77 11.75 -11.02
C SER A 80 1.29 11.72 -10.60
N LYS A 81 0.72 12.90 -10.31
CA LYS A 81 -0.67 13.04 -9.85
C LYS A 81 -1.66 12.35 -10.77
N GLY A 82 -1.56 12.53 -12.08
CA GLY A 82 -2.46 11.91 -13.06
C GLY A 82 -2.33 10.40 -13.19
N ARG A 83 -1.25 9.80 -12.63
CA ARG A 83 -1.09 8.34 -12.51
C ARG A 83 -1.48 7.81 -11.14
N THR A 84 -1.67 8.73 -10.16
CA THR A 84 -1.89 8.38 -8.75
C THR A 84 -3.32 8.61 -8.30
N GLU A 85 -4.01 9.59 -8.85
CA GLU A 85 -5.39 9.94 -8.47
C GLU A 85 -6.38 8.77 -8.59
N PHE A 86 -7.48 8.82 -7.83
CA PHE A 86 -8.62 7.96 -8.04
C PHE A 86 -9.36 8.34 -9.33
N ALA A 87 -9.91 7.36 -10.03
CA ALA A 87 -10.50 7.57 -11.36
C ALA A 87 -11.73 8.49 -11.33
N ASP A 88 -12.47 8.50 -10.24
CA ASP A 88 -13.69 9.29 -10.03
C ASP A 88 -13.47 10.54 -9.16
N PHE A 89 -12.22 10.80 -8.75
CA PHE A 89 -11.86 11.97 -7.95
C PHE A 89 -10.47 12.50 -8.37
N PRO A 90 -10.39 13.27 -9.46
CA PRO A 90 -9.11 13.75 -9.97
C PRO A 90 -8.46 14.79 -9.05
N MET A 91 -7.14 14.77 -8.96
CA MET A 91 -6.38 15.79 -8.24
C MET A 91 -6.45 17.14 -8.98
N PRO A 92 -6.51 18.28 -8.26
CA PRO A 92 -6.62 19.59 -8.88
C PRO A 92 -5.51 19.86 -9.92
N GLY A 93 -5.90 20.38 -11.09
CA GLY A 93 -4.98 20.65 -12.20
C GLY A 93 -3.85 21.63 -11.82
N ARG A 94 -4.13 22.59 -10.91
CA ARG A 94 -3.16 23.56 -10.38
C ARG A 94 -2.07 22.99 -9.47
N TRP A 95 -2.22 21.73 -9.01
CA TRP A 95 -1.22 21.10 -8.15
C TRP A 95 0.03 20.72 -8.92
N PRO A 96 1.21 20.64 -8.26
CA PRO A 96 2.42 20.16 -8.89
C PRO A 96 2.23 18.70 -9.38
N ASP A 97 3.07 18.29 -10.32
CA ASP A 97 3.02 16.92 -10.87
C ASP A 97 3.25 15.84 -9.80
N PHE A 98 4.04 16.17 -8.79
CA PHE A 98 4.35 15.30 -7.65
C PHE A 98 3.95 15.99 -6.34
N PRO A 99 2.67 15.92 -5.93
CA PRO A 99 2.17 16.59 -4.72
C PRO A 99 2.91 16.15 -3.46
N SER A 100 3.02 17.08 -2.51
CA SER A 100 3.56 16.82 -1.16
C SER A 100 2.64 15.92 -0.33
N ALA A 101 3.18 15.35 0.75
CA ALA A 101 2.40 14.56 1.70
C ALA A 101 1.17 15.31 2.23
N ALA A 102 1.31 16.60 2.54
CA ALA A 102 0.21 17.44 3.02
C ALA A 102 -0.92 17.58 1.99
N LEU A 103 -0.58 17.78 0.70
CA LEU A 103 -1.58 17.81 -0.38
C LEU A 103 -2.28 16.46 -0.55
N VAL A 104 -1.54 15.37 -0.46
CA VAL A 104 -2.13 14.01 -0.55
C VAL A 104 -3.03 13.73 0.66
N ALA A 105 -2.64 14.14 1.85
CA ALA A 105 -3.49 14.04 3.05
C ALA A 105 -4.81 14.79 2.87
N GLY A 106 -4.74 16.05 2.41
CA GLY A 106 -5.93 16.86 2.10
C GLY A 106 -6.82 16.20 1.04
N TYR A 107 -6.23 15.69 -0.04
CA TYR A 107 -6.95 14.97 -1.10
C TYR A 107 -7.71 13.75 -0.56
N LEU A 108 -7.10 12.96 0.33
CA LEU A 108 -7.74 11.77 0.91
C LEU A 108 -8.85 12.15 1.90
N ALA A 109 -8.69 13.24 2.64
CA ALA A 109 -9.75 13.77 3.51
C ALA A 109 -10.93 14.28 2.67
N GLU A 110 -10.68 15.10 1.64
CA GLU A 110 -11.70 15.58 0.70
C GLU A 110 -12.43 14.42 -0.01
N TYR A 111 -11.69 13.38 -0.42
CA TYR A 111 -12.29 12.15 -0.97
C TYR A 111 -13.23 11.48 0.03
N SER A 112 -12.79 11.33 1.28
CA SER A 112 -13.59 10.71 2.33
C SER A 112 -14.90 11.46 2.57
N ASP A 113 -14.85 12.80 2.62
CA ASP A 113 -16.00 13.66 2.83
C ASP A 113 -16.94 13.66 1.61
N ALA A 114 -16.40 13.82 0.40
CA ALA A 114 -17.16 13.89 -0.84
C ALA A 114 -18.02 12.65 -1.10
N PHE A 115 -17.57 11.48 -0.65
CA PHE A 115 -18.28 10.22 -0.82
C PHE A 115 -18.97 9.70 0.46
N GLY A 116 -19.10 10.52 1.51
CA GLY A 116 -19.79 10.16 2.76
C GLY A 116 -19.11 9.04 3.54
N VAL A 117 -17.81 8.81 3.29
CA VAL A 117 -17.03 7.78 4.00
C VAL A 117 -16.68 8.25 5.40
N THR A 118 -16.42 9.54 5.62
CA THR A 118 -16.03 10.10 6.91
C THR A 118 -17.04 9.78 8.01
N GLU A 119 -18.35 9.84 7.70
CA GLU A 119 -19.43 9.52 8.63
C GLU A 119 -19.47 8.03 9.05
N ARG A 120 -18.76 7.18 8.32
CA ARG A 120 -18.65 5.74 8.58
C ARG A 120 -17.39 5.36 9.33
N ILE A 121 -16.47 6.34 9.58
CA ILE A 121 -15.21 6.08 10.26
C ILE A 121 -15.39 6.23 11.78
N ARG A 122 -14.99 5.21 12.51
CA ARG A 122 -14.78 5.27 13.96
C ARG A 122 -13.30 5.49 14.20
N PHE A 123 -12.93 6.74 14.50
CA PHE A 123 -11.57 7.13 14.86
C PHE A 123 -11.22 6.66 16.28
N GLY A 124 -9.90 6.59 16.59
CA GLY A 124 -9.42 6.09 17.89
C GLY A 124 -9.78 4.62 18.15
N SER A 125 -10.12 3.87 17.10
CA SER A 125 -10.64 2.52 17.16
C SER A 125 -9.63 1.51 16.61
N GLU A 126 -8.51 1.32 17.33
CA GLU A 126 -7.52 0.30 16.96
C GLU A 126 -8.15 -1.10 17.05
N VAL A 127 -8.08 -1.83 15.91
CA VAL A 127 -8.53 -3.23 15.88
C VAL A 127 -7.45 -4.11 16.48
N THR A 128 -7.83 -4.83 17.52
CA THR A 128 -6.93 -5.73 18.29
C THR A 128 -7.20 -7.21 18.03
N SER A 129 -8.41 -7.57 17.58
CA SER A 129 -8.77 -8.95 17.26
C SER A 129 -9.83 -9.03 16.16
N VAL A 130 -9.66 -9.98 15.24
CA VAL A 130 -10.64 -10.36 14.23
C VAL A 130 -10.73 -11.88 14.21
N ARG A 131 -11.88 -12.42 14.59
CA ARG A 131 -12.11 -13.87 14.71
C ARG A 131 -13.33 -14.32 13.93
N ARG A 132 -13.22 -15.46 13.26
CA ARG A 132 -14.36 -16.09 12.59
C ARG A 132 -15.20 -16.88 13.60
N THR A 133 -16.50 -16.62 13.60
CA THR A 133 -17.48 -17.32 14.45
C THR A 133 -18.59 -17.95 13.59
N GLY A 134 -19.47 -18.71 14.20
CA GLY A 134 -20.65 -19.23 13.50
C GLY A 134 -21.63 -18.16 13.02
N ALA A 135 -21.63 -16.98 13.63
CA ALA A 135 -22.51 -15.86 13.30
C ALA A 135 -21.89 -14.87 12.29
N GLY A 136 -20.58 -14.95 12.02
CA GLY A 136 -19.90 -13.99 11.18
C GLY A 136 -18.46 -13.74 11.66
N TRP A 137 -18.01 -12.49 11.62
CA TRP A 137 -16.72 -12.03 12.10
C TRP A 137 -16.90 -11.18 13.36
N GLU A 138 -16.33 -11.61 14.47
CA GLU A 138 -16.18 -10.76 15.65
C GLU A 138 -14.96 -9.88 15.47
N VAL A 139 -15.16 -8.57 15.58
CA VAL A 139 -14.09 -7.56 15.49
C VAL A 139 -14.05 -6.77 16.79
N THR A 140 -12.91 -6.83 17.49
CA THR A 140 -12.66 -6.07 18.71
C THR A 140 -11.86 -4.83 18.38
N ALA A 141 -12.42 -3.65 18.67
CA ALA A 141 -11.80 -2.35 18.41
C ALA A 141 -12.28 -1.29 19.41
N GLY A 142 -11.41 -0.39 19.83
CA GLY A 142 -11.78 0.72 20.73
C GLY A 142 -12.42 0.28 22.05
N GLY A 143 -12.07 -0.91 22.54
CA GLY A 143 -12.60 -1.47 23.80
C GLY A 143 -13.96 -2.16 23.68
N GLY A 144 -14.55 -2.26 22.48
CA GLY A 144 -15.80 -2.99 22.22
C GLY A 144 -15.62 -4.11 21.20
N THR A 145 -16.61 -4.99 21.11
CA THR A 145 -16.66 -6.07 20.09
C THR A 145 -17.98 -6.01 19.34
N ASP A 146 -17.89 -5.94 18.02
CA ASP A 146 -19.02 -5.96 17.10
C ASP A 146 -18.94 -7.18 16.17
N THR A 147 -20.10 -7.58 15.61
CA THR A 147 -20.18 -8.69 14.64
C THR A 147 -20.49 -8.16 13.26
N TYR A 148 -19.77 -8.69 12.25
CA TYR A 148 -19.89 -8.32 10.84
C TYR A 148 -20.03 -9.57 9.96
N ASP A 149 -20.64 -9.42 8.79
CA ASP A 149 -20.74 -10.50 7.79
C ASP A 149 -19.43 -10.69 7.01
N ALA A 150 -18.68 -9.62 6.85
CA ALA A 150 -17.40 -9.62 6.16
C ALA A 150 -16.40 -8.62 6.77
N VAL A 151 -15.10 -8.87 6.54
CA VAL A 151 -14.02 -7.98 6.96
C VAL A 151 -13.12 -7.66 5.78
N VAL A 152 -12.86 -6.36 5.58
CA VAL A 152 -11.87 -5.85 4.63
C VAL A 152 -10.63 -5.40 5.40
N VAL A 153 -9.53 -6.11 5.21
CA VAL A 153 -8.23 -5.79 5.79
C VAL A 153 -7.55 -4.76 4.89
N ALA A 154 -7.44 -3.51 5.37
CA ALA A 154 -6.85 -2.38 4.66
C ALA A 154 -5.84 -1.62 5.55
N ASN A 155 -5.20 -2.35 6.49
CA ASN A 155 -4.32 -1.79 7.53
C ASN A 155 -2.96 -1.29 7.03
N GLY A 156 -2.66 -1.43 5.74
CA GLY A 156 -1.36 -1.07 5.14
C GLY A 156 -0.23 -2.03 5.49
N HIS A 157 0.94 -1.83 4.86
CA HIS A 157 2.10 -2.71 5.04
C HIS A 157 3.44 -1.95 5.25
N ASN A 158 3.39 -0.63 5.45
CA ASN A 158 4.55 0.22 5.77
C ASN A 158 4.41 0.81 7.19
N ARG A 159 4.19 -0.06 8.17
CA ARG A 159 3.86 0.33 9.54
C ARG A 159 4.83 -0.24 10.58
N ASP A 160 5.30 -1.46 10.37
CA ASP A 160 6.19 -2.17 11.31
C ASP A 160 7.65 -2.02 10.85
N PRO A 161 8.45 -1.15 11.50
CA PRO A 161 9.84 -0.90 11.10
C PRO A 161 10.69 -2.17 11.12
N LYS A 162 11.41 -2.41 10.02
CA LYS A 162 12.32 -3.55 9.93
C LYS A 162 13.71 -3.13 10.34
N TRP A 163 14.02 -3.26 11.60
CA TRP A 163 15.37 -3.11 12.11
C TRP A 163 16.29 -4.22 11.60
N PRO A 164 17.62 -3.99 11.52
CA PRO A 164 18.59 -5.05 11.23
C PRO A 164 18.44 -6.22 12.20
N SER A 165 18.28 -7.45 11.67
CA SER A 165 18.18 -8.67 12.46
C SER A 165 18.91 -9.81 11.72
N PRO A 166 19.94 -10.44 12.34
CA PRO A 166 20.56 -10.04 13.60
C PRO A 166 21.13 -8.62 13.51
N GLY A 167 21.30 -7.95 14.66
CA GLY A 167 21.98 -6.66 14.75
C GLY A 167 23.42 -6.74 14.28
N TYR A 168 24.00 -5.61 13.91
CA TYR A 168 25.43 -5.57 13.58
C TYR A 168 26.28 -5.80 14.84
N PRO A 169 27.43 -6.49 14.71
CA PRO A 169 28.35 -6.67 15.83
C PRO A 169 28.83 -5.34 16.40
N GLY A 170 29.12 -5.31 17.71
CA GLY A 170 29.62 -4.14 18.43
C GLY A 170 28.48 -3.24 18.97
N ALA A 171 28.87 -2.06 19.44
CA ALA A 171 27.98 -1.06 19.99
C ALA A 171 28.16 0.28 19.28
N PHE A 172 27.12 1.11 19.27
CA PHE A 172 27.16 2.46 18.74
C PHE A 172 26.73 3.45 19.81
N ASP A 173 27.59 4.44 20.08
CA ASP A 173 27.36 5.42 21.15
C ASP A 173 26.51 6.62 20.70
N GLY A 174 26.30 6.78 19.40
CA GLY A 174 25.52 7.84 18.80
C GLY A 174 24.03 7.55 18.74
N THR A 175 23.29 8.41 18.04
CA THR A 175 21.84 8.26 17.84
C THR A 175 21.55 7.24 16.76
N GLN A 176 20.62 6.33 17.02
CA GLN A 176 20.07 5.43 15.99
C GLN A 176 18.58 5.66 15.87
N LEU A 177 18.08 5.86 14.64
CA LEU A 177 16.65 5.94 14.35
C LEU A 177 16.30 5.12 13.12
N HIS A 178 15.06 4.63 13.06
CA HIS A 178 14.53 4.08 11.84
C HIS A 178 13.94 5.21 10.97
N ALA A 179 13.97 5.07 9.64
CA ALA A 179 13.37 6.04 8.73
C ALA A 179 11.87 6.28 9.02
N HIS A 180 11.20 5.35 9.70
CA HIS A 180 9.82 5.50 10.19
C HIS A 180 9.65 6.65 11.18
N ASP A 181 10.66 6.87 12.02
CA ASP A 181 10.61 7.86 13.11
C ASP A 181 11.15 9.24 12.68
N TYR A 182 11.67 9.33 11.46
CA TYR A 182 12.15 10.58 10.89
C TYR A 182 10.98 11.51 10.54
N ARG A 183 11.11 12.80 10.85
CA ARG A 183 10.11 13.82 10.52
C ARG A 183 10.69 14.98 9.72
N SER A 184 11.82 15.50 10.15
CA SER A 184 12.42 16.70 9.58
C SER A 184 13.94 16.69 9.70
N PRO A 185 14.67 17.52 8.91
CA PRO A 185 16.14 17.46 8.86
C PRO A 185 16.86 17.97 10.11
N GLU A 186 16.17 18.59 11.07
CA GLU A 186 16.77 19.16 12.29
C GLU A 186 17.53 18.12 13.11
N VAL A 187 17.08 16.85 13.07
CA VAL A 187 17.76 15.75 13.75
C VAL A 187 19.19 15.51 13.22
N PHE A 188 19.50 16.01 12.03
CA PHE A 188 20.81 15.86 11.36
C PHE A 188 21.69 17.12 11.48
N ALA A 189 21.17 18.23 12.02
CA ALA A 189 21.85 19.52 12.02
C ALA A 189 23.21 19.45 12.75
N GLY A 190 24.28 19.77 12.02
CA GLY A 190 25.64 19.77 12.54
C GLY A 190 26.20 18.40 12.94
N ARG A 191 25.60 17.29 12.48
CA ARG A 191 25.99 15.91 12.80
C ARG A 191 26.57 15.19 11.59
N ARG A 192 27.43 14.20 11.83
CA ARG A 192 27.92 13.27 10.82
C ARG A 192 26.88 12.14 10.67
N VAL A 193 26.28 12.04 9.49
CA VAL A 193 25.11 11.19 9.25
C VAL A 193 25.45 10.01 8.35
N LEU A 194 25.03 8.82 8.77
CA LEU A 194 25.01 7.60 7.96
C LEU A 194 23.57 7.18 7.70
N VAL A 195 23.18 7.07 6.43
CA VAL A 195 21.92 6.48 6.00
C VAL A 195 22.17 5.07 5.47
N VAL A 196 21.49 4.07 6.02
CA VAL A 196 21.62 2.66 5.63
C VAL A 196 20.39 2.21 4.85
N GLY A 197 20.54 2.02 3.55
CA GLY A 197 19.47 1.60 2.65
C GLY A 197 19.61 2.18 1.24
N MET A 198 18.77 1.71 0.31
CA MET A 198 18.76 2.16 -1.09
C MET A 198 17.33 2.38 -1.61
N GLY A 199 16.32 2.35 -0.75
CA GLY A 199 14.93 2.65 -1.09
C GLY A 199 14.64 4.15 -1.18
N ASN A 200 13.39 4.52 -1.54
CA ASN A 200 12.99 5.91 -1.65
C ASN A 200 13.29 6.71 -0.37
N SER A 201 12.89 6.21 0.80
CA SER A 201 13.17 6.88 2.08
C SER A 201 14.67 7.09 2.30
N ALA A 202 15.53 6.12 1.95
CA ALA A 202 16.97 6.29 2.11
C ALA A 202 17.51 7.45 1.28
N MET A 203 17.02 7.59 0.04
CA MET A 203 17.45 8.69 -0.85
C MET A 203 16.93 10.03 -0.39
N ASP A 204 15.66 10.11 0.00
CA ASP A 204 15.07 11.35 0.49
C ASP A 204 15.76 11.83 1.76
N LEU A 205 15.98 10.93 2.74
CA LEU A 205 16.65 11.28 3.99
C LEU A 205 18.12 11.64 3.81
N ALA A 206 18.84 10.99 2.86
CA ALA A 206 20.20 11.37 2.53
C ALA A 206 20.27 12.77 1.88
N VAL A 207 19.28 13.11 1.04
CA VAL A 207 19.15 14.44 0.46
C VAL A 207 18.85 15.48 1.55
N ASP A 208 17.87 15.22 2.41
CA ASP A 208 17.51 16.12 3.52
C ASP A 208 18.69 16.36 4.46
N ALA A 209 19.37 15.30 4.86
CA ALA A 209 20.56 15.38 5.70
C ALA A 209 21.68 16.21 5.04
N SER A 210 21.87 16.11 3.72
CA SER A 210 22.93 16.83 3.00
C SER A 210 22.83 18.35 3.04
N TYR A 211 21.68 18.90 3.43
CA TYR A 211 21.51 20.36 3.59
C TYR A 211 21.97 20.88 4.95
N VAL A 212 22.06 20.00 5.97
CA VAL A 212 22.21 20.46 7.37
C VAL A 212 23.31 19.71 8.14
N SER A 213 23.84 18.62 7.60
CA SER A 213 24.88 17.80 8.26
C SER A 213 26.23 18.51 8.39
N ALA A 214 27.08 18.06 9.32
CA ALA A 214 28.42 18.62 9.56
C ALA A 214 29.43 18.35 8.43
N GLY A 215 29.10 17.47 7.48
CA GLY A 215 29.93 17.08 6.35
C GLY A 215 29.16 16.21 5.39
N PRO A 216 29.84 15.53 4.46
CA PRO A 216 29.16 14.64 3.52
C PRO A 216 28.37 13.56 4.24
N VAL A 217 27.12 13.32 3.77
CA VAL A 217 26.28 12.22 4.27
C VAL A 217 26.78 10.91 3.71
N LEU A 218 26.98 9.92 4.55
CA LEU A 218 27.34 8.57 4.14
C LEU A 218 26.08 7.79 3.76
N LEU A 219 26.06 7.21 2.56
CA LEU A 219 24.97 6.36 2.10
C LEU A 219 25.47 4.93 1.91
N SER A 220 25.08 4.04 2.81
CA SER A 220 25.55 2.65 2.81
C SER A 220 24.48 1.68 2.32
N ALA A 221 24.87 0.79 1.41
CA ALA A 221 24.00 -0.27 0.94
C ALA A 221 24.75 -1.54 0.55
N ARG A 222 24.16 -2.69 0.90
CA ARG A 222 24.70 -4.02 0.51
C ARG A 222 24.36 -4.40 -0.93
N ARG A 223 23.31 -3.80 -1.51
CA ARG A 223 22.79 -4.10 -2.84
C ARG A 223 22.33 -2.81 -3.50
N GLY A 224 22.65 -2.65 -4.78
CA GLY A 224 22.20 -1.52 -5.57
C GLY A 224 20.75 -1.63 -6.01
N THR A 225 20.19 -0.50 -6.40
CA THR A 225 18.89 -0.37 -7.08
C THR A 225 19.04 0.55 -8.29
N HIS A 226 18.10 0.46 -9.22
CA HIS A 226 18.00 1.45 -10.29
C HIS A 226 17.42 2.75 -9.73
N ILE A 227 18.08 3.87 -10.02
CA ILE A 227 17.57 5.21 -9.68
C ILE A 227 16.91 5.77 -10.93
N VAL A 228 15.63 6.10 -10.80
CA VAL A 228 14.81 6.67 -11.88
C VAL A 228 14.47 8.09 -11.50
N PRO A 229 14.81 9.09 -12.32
CA PRO A 229 14.40 10.46 -12.09
C PRO A 229 12.89 10.61 -12.25
N LYS A 230 12.31 11.61 -11.55
CA LYS A 230 10.87 11.92 -11.68
C LYS A 230 10.51 12.40 -13.09
N TYR A 231 11.44 13.09 -13.77
CA TYR A 231 11.28 13.57 -15.13
C TYR A 231 12.27 12.91 -16.08
N LEU A 232 11.78 12.49 -17.23
CA LEU A 232 12.58 12.08 -18.37
C LEU A 232 12.11 12.84 -19.62
N PHE A 233 13.03 13.50 -20.31
CA PHE A 233 12.75 14.28 -21.53
C PHE A 233 11.62 15.32 -21.33
N GLY A 234 11.62 16.01 -20.19
CA GLY A 234 10.65 17.06 -19.86
C GLY A 234 9.24 16.57 -19.50
N ARG A 235 9.06 15.28 -19.26
CA ARG A 235 7.77 14.68 -18.85
C ARG A 235 7.96 13.78 -17.63
N PRO A 236 6.93 13.61 -16.80
CA PRO A 236 6.97 12.61 -15.74
C PRO A 236 7.32 11.22 -16.28
N ALA A 237 8.32 10.57 -15.67
CA ALA A 237 8.88 9.31 -16.18
C ALA A 237 7.83 8.18 -16.22
N ASP A 238 6.86 8.20 -15.33
CA ASP A 238 5.76 7.25 -15.26
C ASP A 238 4.64 7.49 -16.29
N ALA A 239 4.54 8.70 -16.87
CA ALA A 239 3.55 9.01 -17.90
C ALA A 239 3.78 8.21 -19.19
N THR A 240 5.03 7.84 -19.48
CA THR A 240 5.40 7.06 -20.68
C THR A 240 5.20 5.55 -20.51
N GLY A 241 5.02 5.07 -19.27
CA GLY A 241 4.92 3.65 -18.92
C GLY A 241 3.77 2.93 -19.63
N GLY A 242 2.63 3.60 -19.81
CA GLY A 242 1.44 3.03 -20.45
C GLY A 242 1.67 2.65 -21.93
N ALA A 243 2.40 3.46 -22.68
CA ALA A 243 2.70 3.18 -24.09
C ALA A 243 3.58 1.92 -24.25
N LEU A 244 4.48 1.66 -23.31
CA LEU A 244 5.33 0.47 -23.31
C LEU A 244 4.63 -0.78 -22.75
N ALA A 245 3.44 -0.65 -22.14
CA ALA A 245 2.73 -1.77 -21.51
C ALA A 245 2.29 -2.85 -22.50
N VAL A 246 2.13 -2.49 -23.79
CA VAL A 246 1.78 -3.42 -24.88
C VAL A 246 2.93 -4.36 -25.25
N LEU A 247 4.17 -3.97 -24.96
CA LEU A 247 5.35 -4.76 -25.32
C LEU A 247 5.48 -6.01 -24.43
N PRO A 248 6.08 -7.10 -24.95
CA PRO A 248 6.53 -8.20 -24.13
C PRO A 248 7.46 -7.72 -23.01
N TRP A 249 7.33 -8.32 -21.81
CA TRP A 249 8.03 -7.85 -20.61
C TRP A 249 9.53 -7.61 -20.80
N ARG A 250 10.24 -8.59 -21.38
CA ARG A 250 11.69 -8.50 -21.57
C ARG A 250 12.07 -7.32 -22.49
N LEU A 251 11.30 -7.10 -23.56
CA LEU A 251 11.54 -5.99 -24.49
C LEU A 251 11.24 -4.65 -23.81
N ARG A 252 10.12 -4.55 -23.09
CA ARG A 252 9.79 -3.37 -22.27
C ARG A 252 10.91 -3.04 -21.28
N GLN A 253 11.42 -4.05 -20.57
CA GLN A 253 12.51 -3.89 -19.61
C GLN A 253 13.79 -3.40 -20.29
N THR A 254 14.20 -4.03 -21.41
CA THR A 254 15.41 -3.66 -22.14
C THR A 254 15.32 -2.23 -22.66
N VAL A 255 14.21 -1.85 -23.29
CA VAL A 255 13.99 -0.49 -23.79
C VAL A 255 14.05 0.53 -22.65
N ALA A 256 13.29 0.33 -21.58
CA ALA A 256 13.25 1.24 -20.46
C ALA A 256 14.63 1.36 -19.77
N GLN A 257 15.36 0.26 -19.62
CA GLN A 257 16.70 0.26 -19.03
C GLN A 257 17.72 0.95 -19.91
N THR A 258 17.63 0.78 -21.23
CA THR A 258 18.50 1.50 -22.19
C THR A 258 18.24 3.01 -22.16
N VAL A 259 16.98 3.41 -22.18
CA VAL A 259 16.58 4.82 -22.03
C VAL A 259 17.12 5.41 -20.73
N LEU A 260 16.95 4.71 -19.62
CA LEU A 260 17.45 5.16 -18.32
C LEU A 260 18.98 5.31 -18.32
N ARG A 261 19.71 4.34 -18.88
CA ARG A 261 21.18 4.39 -18.97
C ARG A 261 21.67 5.56 -19.81
N LEU A 262 20.97 5.88 -20.90
CA LEU A 262 21.31 7.04 -21.74
C LEU A 262 21.00 8.36 -21.04
N ALA A 263 19.92 8.42 -20.24
CA ALA A 263 19.49 9.65 -19.57
C ALA A 263 20.33 9.98 -18.33
N VAL A 264 20.66 8.99 -17.48
CA VAL A 264 21.31 9.23 -16.18
C VAL A 264 22.55 8.37 -15.92
N GLY A 265 22.92 7.49 -16.83
CA GLY A 265 24.05 6.57 -16.64
C GLY A 265 23.68 5.34 -15.82
N THR A 266 24.67 4.76 -15.13
CA THR A 266 24.49 3.60 -14.26
C THR A 266 24.83 3.98 -12.81
N PRO A 267 24.22 3.33 -11.80
CA PRO A 267 24.50 3.62 -10.39
C PRO A 267 25.97 3.55 -10.02
N GLU A 268 26.73 2.65 -10.63
CA GLU A 268 28.18 2.48 -10.38
C GLU A 268 28.98 3.72 -10.73
N ARG A 269 28.52 4.53 -11.69
CA ARG A 269 29.16 5.81 -12.04
C ARG A 269 29.14 6.80 -10.87
N TYR A 270 28.20 6.65 -9.96
CA TYR A 270 28.01 7.48 -8.76
C TYR A 270 28.56 6.82 -7.50
N GLY A 271 29.37 5.76 -7.62
CA GLY A 271 29.91 5.01 -6.50
C GLY A 271 28.93 4.06 -5.81
N LEU A 272 27.70 3.94 -6.32
CA LEU A 272 26.67 3.08 -5.75
C LEU A 272 26.83 1.62 -6.19
N PRO A 273 26.41 0.64 -5.37
CA PRO A 273 26.46 -0.76 -5.76
C PRO A 273 25.64 -1.05 -7.02
N ARG A 274 26.12 -2.01 -7.81
CA ARG A 274 25.40 -2.48 -9.00
C ARG A 274 24.04 -3.07 -8.63
N PRO A 275 22.95 -2.73 -9.35
CA PRO A 275 21.66 -3.38 -9.20
C PRO A 275 21.76 -4.89 -9.47
N ALA A 276 21.14 -5.69 -8.61
CA ALA A 276 21.19 -7.15 -8.73
C ALA A 276 20.32 -7.70 -9.88
N GLY A 277 19.32 -6.95 -10.29
CA GLY A 277 18.38 -7.32 -11.37
C GLY A 277 18.22 -6.21 -12.39
N GLY A 278 17.47 -6.49 -13.46
CA GLY A 278 17.07 -5.48 -14.44
C GLY A 278 16.03 -4.51 -13.87
N LEU A 279 15.84 -3.38 -14.55
CA LEU A 279 14.83 -2.38 -14.19
C LEU A 279 13.45 -3.03 -14.04
N PHE A 280 12.71 -2.69 -12.98
CA PHE A 280 11.43 -3.28 -12.55
C PHE A 280 11.49 -4.73 -12.01
N GLN A 281 12.63 -5.41 -12.02
CA GLN A 281 12.80 -6.66 -11.27
C GLN A 281 12.91 -6.39 -9.77
N ASP A 282 13.67 -5.36 -9.40
CA ASP A 282 13.60 -4.76 -8.07
C ASP A 282 12.66 -3.55 -8.11
N HIS A 283 12.24 -3.06 -6.95
CA HIS A 283 11.51 -1.80 -6.88
C HIS A 283 12.53 -0.67 -7.15
N PRO A 284 12.40 0.09 -8.24
CA PRO A 284 13.32 1.18 -8.49
C PRO A 284 13.15 2.28 -7.44
N THR A 285 14.21 2.99 -7.17
CA THR A 285 14.15 4.20 -6.35
C THR A 285 13.92 5.40 -7.25
N ILE A 286 12.98 6.25 -6.87
CA ILE A 286 12.61 7.45 -7.62
C ILE A 286 13.24 8.65 -6.92
N SER A 287 14.22 9.28 -7.56
CA SER A 287 14.86 10.48 -7.03
C SER A 287 15.60 11.25 -8.12
N ASP A 288 15.33 12.54 -8.25
CA ASP A 288 16.12 13.44 -9.10
C ASP A 288 17.37 13.94 -8.38
N THR A 289 17.22 14.31 -7.12
CA THR A 289 18.20 15.10 -6.36
C THR A 289 19.39 14.27 -5.91
N ILE A 290 19.21 12.99 -5.58
CA ILE A 290 20.30 12.17 -5.01
C ILE A 290 21.52 12.08 -5.96
N LEU A 291 21.29 11.99 -7.28
CA LEU A 291 22.38 11.91 -8.24
C LEU A 291 23.23 13.18 -8.26
N HIS A 292 22.60 14.36 -8.11
CA HIS A 292 23.31 15.63 -7.96
C HIS A 292 24.13 15.67 -6.70
N ARG A 293 23.55 15.25 -5.55
CA ARG A 293 24.25 15.22 -4.26
C ARG A 293 25.48 14.30 -4.27
N LEU A 294 25.35 13.14 -4.94
CA LEU A 294 26.48 12.20 -5.14
C LEU A 294 27.58 12.82 -6.03
N THR A 295 27.22 13.52 -7.11
CA THR A 295 28.20 14.14 -8.01
C THR A 295 28.90 15.37 -7.41
N HIS A 296 28.24 16.05 -6.45
CA HIS A 296 28.85 17.17 -5.72
C HIS A 296 29.65 16.71 -4.50
N GLY A 297 29.62 15.43 -4.16
CA GLY A 297 30.32 14.89 -2.98
C GLY A 297 29.62 15.23 -1.65
N GLU A 298 28.39 15.76 -1.69
CA GLU A 298 27.57 16.04 -0.50
C GLU A 298 26.95 14.77 0.09
N VAL A 299 26.78 13.75 -0.75
CA VAL A 299 26.48 12.38 -0.36
C VAL A 299 27.59 11.48 -0.90
N VAL A 300 28.11 10.59 -0.05
CA VAL A 300 29.18 9.68 -0.41
C VAL A 300 28.73 8.23 -0.22
N ALA A 301 28.80 7.45 -1.29
CA ALA A 301 28.46 6.04 -1.23
C ALA A 301 29.49 5.26 -0.39
N ARG A 302 29.00 4.31 0.41
CA ARG A 302 29.81 3.37 1.19
C ARG A 302 29.28 1.95 0.98
N PRO A 303 30.14 0.94 1.08
CA PRO A 303 29.70 -0.46 1.06
C PRO A 303 28.84 -0.78 2.29
N GLY A 304 28.42 -2.04 2.42
CA GLY A 304 27.60 -2.46 3.57
C GLY A 304 28.31 -2.26 4.90
N VAL A 305 27.55 -1.94 5.93
CA VAL A 305 28.06 -1.92 7.31
C VAL A 305 28.52 -3.33 7.68
N GLU A 306 29.67 -3.44 8.31
CA GLU A 306 30.24 -4.69 8.88
C GLU A 306 29.99 -4.75 10.39
N ARG A 307 30.42 -3.71 11.13
CA ARG A 307 30.28 -3.62 12.59
C ARG A 307 30.18 -2.17 13.06
N LEU A 308 29.72 -2.01 14.27
CA LEU A 308 29.65 -0.75 15.00
C LEU A 308 30.80 -0.71 16.02
N ASP A 309 31.40 0.47 16.21
CA ASP A 309 32.63 0.61 17.03
C ASP A 309 32.63 1.95 17.77
N GLY A 310 31.82 2.05 18.82
CA GLY A 310 31.63 3.29 19.57
C GLY A 310 31.07 4.42 18.72
N GLY A 311 31.79 5.49 18.52
CA GLY A 311 31.44 6.61 17.64
C GLY A 311 31.73 6.37 16.16
N ARG A 312 32.12 5.17 15.76
CA ARG A 312 32.54 4.85 14.38
C ARG A 312 31.73 3.70 13.78
N VAL A 313 31.65 3.68 12.48
CA VAL A 313 31.07 2.58 11.71
C VAL A 313 32.14 2.00 10.78
N VAL A 314 32.34 0.68 10.84
CA VAL A 314 33.23 -0.05 9.96
C VAL A 314 32.44 -0.68 8.83
N PHE A 315 32.95 -0.54 7.61
CA PHE A 315 32.33 -1.06 6.40
C PHE A 315 32.98 -2.34 5.91
N THR A 316 32.33 -3.10 5.04
CA THR A 316 32.79 -4.42 4.55
C THR A 316 34.06 -4.37 3.70
N ASP A 317 34.53 -3.19 3.30
CA ASP A 317 35.84 -2.98 2.65
C ASP A 317 36.98 -2.66 3.66
N GLY A 318 36.67 -2.69 4.95
CA GLY A 318 37.62 -2.38 6.04
C GLY A 318 37.77 -0.89 6.34
N THR A 319 37.14 0.00 5.57
CA THR A 319 37.15 1.44 5.91
C THR A 319 36.28 1.71 7.13
N ALA A 320 36.60 2.79 7.86
CA ALA A 320 35.86 3.17 9.05
C ALA A 320 35.67 4.70 9.08
N GLU A 321 34.48 5.13 9.43
CA GLU A 321 34.07 6.54 9.47
C GLU A 321 33.47 6.89 10.82
N ASP A 322 33.76 8.11 11.27
CA ASP A 322 33.08 8.68 12.44
C ASP A 322 31.66 9.07 12.11
N VAL A 323 30.73 8.67 12.94
CA VAL A 323 29.27 8.87 12.73
C VAL A 323 28.63 9.30 14.05
N ASP A 324 27.73 10.26 14.00
CA ASP A 324 26.96 10.73 15.16
C ASP A 324 25.51 10.19 15.11
N VAL A 325 24.99 9.98 13.88
CA VAL A 325 23.60 9.52 13.65
C VAL A 325 23.57 8.42 12.58
N ILE A 326 22.96 7.29 12.91
CA ILE A 326 22.63 6.23 11.94
C ILE A 326 21.12 6.23 11.69
N VAL A 327 20.73 6.32 10.41
CA VAL A 327 19.36 6.15 9.98
C VAL A 327 19.19 4.80 9.29
N TRP A 328 18.36 3.95 9.87
CA TRP A 328 18.03 2.64 9.32
C TRP A 328 16.84 2.77 8.35
N ALA A 329 17.10 2.96 7.06
CA ALA A 329 16.12 2.98 6.00
C ALA A 329 15.93 1.58 5.39
N THR A 330 15.73 0.60 6.25
CA THR A 330 15.75 -0.84 5.95
C THR A 330 14.37 -1.42 5.61
N GLY A 331 13.36 -0.55 5.49
CA GLY A 331 12.01 -0.89 5.08
C GLY A 331 11.14 -1.44 6.22
N TYR A 332 10.10 -2.19 5.86
CA TYR A 332 9.05 -2.61 6.78
C TYR A 332 8.79 -4.11 6.69
N ARG A 333 8.32 -4.68 7.81
CA ARG A 333 7.69 -5.99 7.85
C ARG A 333 6.21 -5.84 7.54
N VAL A 334 5.65 -6.80 6.84
CA VAL A 334 4.20 -6.87 6.63
C VAL A 334 3.58 -7.59 7.82
N THR A 335 2.70 -6.92 8.53
CA THR A 335 2.03 -7.47 9.72
C THR A 335 0.52 -7.22 9.66
N VAL A 336 -0.23 -8.20 10.15
CA VAL A 336 -1.68 -8.13 10.38
C VAL A 336 -1.93 -8.68 11.78
N PRO A 337 -1.59 -7.92 12.84
CA PRO A 337 -1.45 -8.46 14.21
C PRO A 337 -2.78 -8.86 14.85
N PHE A 338 -3.90 -8.43 14.30
CA PHE A 338 -5.25 -8.71 14.80
C PHE A 338 -5.88 -9.97 14.20
N LEU A 339 -5.24 -10.61 13.21
CA LEU A 339 -5.67 -11.88 12.65
C LEU A 339 -4.84 -13.04 13.25
N GLU A 340 -5.48 -14.17 13.44
CA GLU A 340 -4.85 -15.41 13.86
C GLU A 340 -3.85 -15.89 12.80
N ALA A 341 -2.71 -16.45 13.24
CA ALA A 341 -1.60 -16.84 12.35
C ALA A 341 -1.99 -17.91 11.33
N ASP A 342 -2.93 -18.80 11.65
CA ASP A 342 -3.46 -19.82 10.75
C ASP A 342 -4.21 -19.20 9.55
N ARG A 343 -4.90 -18.08 9.76
CA ARG A 343 -5.56 -17.31 8.68
C ARG A 343 -4.58 -16.63 7.75
N LEU A 344 -3.36 -16.35 8.22
CA LEU A 344 -2.30 -15.70 7.45
C LEU A 344 -1.35 -16.71 6.79
N GLY A 345 -1.49 -18.01 7.09
CA GLY A 345 -0.54 -19.03 6.61
C GLY A 345 0.89 -18.82 7.12
N GLY A 346 1.04 -18.11 8.24
CA GLY A 346 2.31 -17.80 8.91
C GLY A 346 2.97 -16.50 8.43
N ASP A 347 3.12 -16.27 7.14
CA ASP A 347 3.74 -15.06 6.58
C ASP A 347 2.76 -14.27 5.69
N PRO A 348 2.32 -13.08 6.13
CA PRO A 348 1.41 -12.25 5.33
C PRO A 348 1.97 -11.86 3.94
N GLU A 349 3.30 -11.82 3.77
CA GLU A 349 3.92 -11.52 2.46
C GLU A 349 3.73 -12.67 1.47
N ALA A 350 3.51 -13.88 1.98
CA ALA A 350 3.31 -15.10 1.18
C ALA A 350 1.83 -15.51 1.07
N LEU A 351 0.90 -14.76 1.66
CA LEU A 351 -0.53 -15.09 1.71
C LEU A 351 -1.12 -15.29 0.30
N PRO A 352 -1.66 -16.49 0.00
CA PRO A 352 -2.21 -16.81 -1.33
C PRO A 352 -3.63 -16.25 -1.47
N LEU A 353 -3.76 -15.06 -2.05
CA LEU A 353 -5.04 -14.40 -2.29
C LEU A 353 -5.47 -14.52 -3.76
N TYR A 354 -6.71 -14.94 -4.01
CA TYR A 354 -7.27 -14.86 -5.35
C TYR A 354 -7.42 -13.41 -5.78
N GLN A 355 -6.87 -13.07 -6.96
CA GLN A 355 -6.75 -11.69 -7.46
C GLN A 355 -6.05 -10.72 -6.50
N ARG A 356 -5.23 -11.19 -5.55
CA ARG A 356 -4.65 -10.38 -4.46
C ARG A 356 -5.70 -9.71 -3.56
N VAL A 357 -6.92 -10.25 -3.52
CA VAL A 357 -8.08 -9.69 -2.81
C VAL A 357 -8.73 -10.72 -1.89
N PHE A 358 -9.11 -11.87 -2.40
CA PHE A 358 -9.92 -12.83 -1.64
C PHE A 358 -9.10 -13.91 -0.97
N HIS A 359 -9.34 -14.13 0.31
CA HIS A 359 -8.83 -15.30 1.03
C HIS A 359 -9.42 -16.57 0.44
N LEU A 360 -8.58 -17.61 0.23
CA LEU A 360 -8.99 -18.79 -0.52
C LEU A 360 -9.99 -19.70 0.22
N ASP A 361 -9.95 -19.71 1.54
CA ASP A 361 -10.78 -20.57 2.38
C ASP A 361 -12.00 -19.86 2.97
N ASP A 362 -11.94 -18.51 3.08
CA ASP A 362 -13.08 -17.69 3.50
C ASP A 362 -13.08 -16.36 2.72
N PRO A 363 -13.81 -16.27 1.60
CA PRO A 363 -13.81 -15.09 0.76
C PRO A 363 -14.55 -13.88 1.36
N THR A 364 -15.14 -14.01 2.56
CA THR A 364 -15.64 -12.88 3.34
C THR A 364 -14.53 -12.15 4.12
N LEU A 365 -13.33 -12.75 4.16
CA LEU A 365 -12.09 -12.09 4.56
C LEU A 365 -11.40 -11.57 3.30
N VAL A 366 -11.40 -10.25 3.15
CA VAL A 366 -10.94 -9.54 1.96
C VAL A 366 -9.73 -8.69 2.30
N PHE A 367 -8.76 -8.61 1.39
CA PHE A 367 -7.58 -7.77 1.54
C PHE A 367 -7.56 -6.70 0.44
N VAL A 368 -7.40 -5.44 0.81
CA VAL A 368 -7.23 -4.32 -0.12
C VAL A 368 -5.94 -3.59 0.22
N GLY A 369 -5.03 -3.47 -0.76
CA GLY A 369 -3.75 -2.82 -0.57
C GLY A 369 -2.62 -3.72 -0.06
N LEU A 370 -2.85 -5.02 0.16
CA LEU A 370 -1.78 -5.98 0.47
C LEU A 370 -1.03 -6.34 -0.83
N MET A 371 -0.35 -5.34 -1.40
CA MET A 371 0.37 -5.51 -2.67
C MET A 371 1.49 -4.48 -2.80
N GLN A 372 2.48 -4.80 -3.64
CA GLN A 372 3.55 -3.91 -4.06
C GLN A 372 3.45 -3.69 -5.58
N SER A 373 2.97 -2.51 -5.97
CA SER A 373 2.79 -2.12 -7.36
C SER A 373 4.10 -1.65 -7.99
N THR A 374 4.27 -1.89 -9.31
CA THR A 374 5.33 -1.25 -10.11
C THR A 374 5.01 0.20 -10.50
N GLY A 375 3.85 0.71 -10.13
CA GLY A 375 3.37 2.08 -10.34
C GLY A 375 2.61 2.56 -9.11
N ALA A 376 1.72 3.54 -9.30
CA ALA A 376 0.94 4.15 -8.23
C ALA A 376 0.05 3.15 -7.47
N ALA A 377 -0.16 3.39 -6.18
CA ALA A 377 -0.95 2.49 -5.34
C ALA A 377 -2.47 2.77 -5.44
N LEU A 378 -2.89 4.05 -5.52
CA LEU A 378 -4.30 4.42 -5.41
C LEU A 378 -5.20 3.79 -6.49
N PRO A 379 -4.87 3.82 -7.81
CA PRO A 379 -5.69 3.16 -8.81
C PRO A 379 -5.74 1.63 -8.65
N VAL A 380 -4.69 1.03 -8.06
CA VAL A 380 -4.67 -0.41 -7.79
C VAL A 380 -5.63 -0.76 -6.66
N VAL A 381 -5.59 -0.02 -5.54
CA VAL A 381 -6.51 -0.26 -4.41
C VAL A 381 -7.96 0.06 -4.78
N GLU A 382 -8.21 1.06 -5.62
CA GLU A 382 -9.53 1.34 -6.18
C GLU A 382 -10.07 0.16 -7.00
N ALA A 383 -9.25 -0.41 -7.88
CA ALA A 383 -9.64 -1.57 -8.68
C ALA A 383 -9.91 -2.82 -7.81
N GLN A 384 -9.11 -3.03 -6.75
CA GLN A 384 -9.33 -4.08 -5.76
C GLN A 384 -10.63 -3.85 -4.97
N ALA A 385 -10.88 -2.63 -4.52
CA ALA A 385 -12.07 -2.23 -3.79
C ALA A 385 -13.34 -2.48 -4.61
N LYS A 386 -13.36 -2.09 -5.89
CA LYS A 386 -14.47 -2.35 -6.82
C LYS A 386 -14.74 -3.85 -7.02
N LEU A 387 -13.69 -4.68 -7.06
CA LEU A 387 -13.84 -6.14 -7.15
C LEU A 387 -14.42 -6.73 -5.85
N ALA A 388 -13.90 -6.30 -4.70
CA ALA A 388 -14.36 -6.72 -3.38
C ALA A 388 -15.84 -6.35 -3.16
N ALA A 389 -16.20 -5.10 -3.45
CA ALA A 389 -17.56 -4.60 -3.32
C ALA A 389 -18.54 -5.34 -4.22
N ALA A 390 -18.18 -5.59 -5.49
CA ALA A 390 -19.02 -6.37 -6.40
C ALA A 390 -19.31 -7.80 -5.90
N TYR A 391 -18.37 -8.41 -5.17
CA TYR A 391 -18.56 -9.72 -4.55
C TYR A 391 -19.45 -9.64 -3.32
N LEU A 392 -19.12 -8.75 -2.37
CA LEU A 392 -19.86 -8.63 -1.12
C LEU A 392 -21.30 -8.10 -1.33
N GLY A 393 -21.50 -7.29 -2.37
CA GLY A 393 -22.83 -6.84 -2.83
C GLY A 393 -23.61 -7.89 -3.65
N GLY A 394 -23.06 -9.11 -3.84
CA GLY A 394 -23.76 -10.22 -4.51
C GLY A 394 -23.81 -10.13 -6.03
N ARG A 395 -23.23 -9.10 -6.64
CA ARG A 395 -23.25 -8.87 -8.10
C ARG A 395 -22.21 -9.71 -8.85
N TYR A 396 -21.18 -10.18 -8.18
CA TYR A 396 -20.07 -10.95 -8.74
C TYR A 396 -19.97 -12.33 -8.07
N ALA A 397 -19.84 -13.40 -8.85
CA ALA A 397 -19.56 -14.74 -8.35
C ALA A 397 -18.09 -15.12 -8.57
N LEU A 398 -17.46 -15.64 -7.52
CA LEU A 398 -16.11 -16.21 -7.60
C LEU A 398 -16.07 -17.42 -8.52
N PRO A 399 -14.93 -17.75 -9.15
CA PRO A 399 -14.71 -19.06 -9.73
C PRO A 399 -14.73 -20.16 -8.67
N THR A 400 -14.78 -21.43 -9.08
CA THR A 400 -14.69 -22.55 -8.16
C THR A 400 -13.39 -22.51 -7.34
N PRO A 401 -13.33 -23.07 -6.12
CA PRO A 401 -12.11 -23.10 -5.30
C PRO A 401 -10.90 -23.70 -6.02
N ARG A 402 -11.12 -24.71 -6.87
CA ARG A 402 -10.08 -25.31 -7.71
C ARG A 402 -9.51 -24.31 -8.72
N GLU A 403 -10.39 -23.57 -9.39
CA GLU A 403 -9.97 -22.55 -10.38
C GLU A 403 -9.25 -21.38 -9.70
N GLN A 404 -9.71 -20.95 -8.52
CA GLN A 404 -9.05 -19.90 -7.72
C GLN A 404 -7.63 -20.33 -7.35
N ARG A 405 -7.44 -21.52 -6.76
CA ARG A 405 -6.11 -22.04 -6.41
C ARG A 405 -5.22 -22.19 -7.64
N ALA A 406 -5.75 -22.67 -8.76
CA ALA A 406 -5.00 -22.76 -10.01
C ALA A 406 -4.60 -21.36 -10.55
N ALA A 407 -5.46 -20.36 -10.43
CA ALA A 407 -5.16 -19.00 -10.84
C ALA A 407 -4.06 -18.38 -9.96
N VAL A 408 -4.13 -18.58 -8.64
CA VAL A 408 -3.09 -18.15 -7.69
C VAL A 408 -1.75 -18.79 -7.99
N ALA A 409 -1.71 -20.10 -8.22
CA ALA A 409 -0.49 -20.82 -8.56
C ALA A 409 0.15 -20.31 -9.87
N ARG A 410 -0.66 -20.07 -10.92
CA ARG A 410 -0.19 -19.47 -12.17
C ARG A 410 0.36 -18.05 -11.98
N ALA A 411 -0.34 -17.23 -11.20
CA ALA A 411 0.08 -15.86 -10.90
C ALA A 411 1.39 -15.84 -10.10
N HIS A 412 1.53 -16.73 -9.12
CA HIS A 412 2.77 -16.90 -8.35
C HIS A 412 3.94 -17.32 -9.25
N ALA A 413 3.78 -18.38 -10.04
CA ALA A 413 4.82 -18.81 -10.96
C ALA A 413 5.24 -17.73 -11.98
N ALA A 414 4.28 -16.93 -12.45
CA ALA A 414 4.57 -15.79 -13.32
C ALA A 414 5.34 -14.67 -12.58
N ALA A 415 4.99 -14.42 -11.32
CA ALA A 415 5.65 -13.45 -10.46
C ALA A 415 7.10 -13.85 -10.15
N VAL A 416 7.34 -15.10 -9.77
CA VAL A 416 8.69 -15.66 -9.54
C VAL A 416 9.56 -15.55 -10.80
N ARG A 417 9.04 -15.93 -11.96
CA ARG A 417 9.79 -15.79 -13.25
C ARG A 417 10.14 -14.34 -13.57
N ARG A 418 9.32 -13.39 -13.11
CA ARG A 418 9.48 -11.96 -13.42
C ARG A 418 10.34 -11.22 -12.40
N TRP A 419 10.14 -11.49 -11.12
CA TRP A 419 10.69 -10.73 -10.00
C TRP A 419 11.56 -11.56 -9.06
N GLY A 420 11.77 -12.86 -9.33
CA GLY A 420 12.44 -13.77 -8.39
C GLY A 420 11.63 -14.01 -7.12
N ASP A 421 12.31 -14.42 -6.06
CA ASP A 421 11.68 -14.82 -4.79
C ASP A 421 11.35 -13.67 -3.85
N ARG A 422 11.54 -12.41 -4.31
CA ARG A 422 11.27 -11.23 -3.47
C ARG A 422 9.78 -10.87 -3.49
N ARG A 423 9.05 -11.29 -2.47
CA ARG A 423 7.63 -11.00 -2.26
C ARG A 423 6.74 -11.29 -3.49
N PRO A 424 6.89 -12.45 -4.16
CA PRO A 424 6.18 -12.70 -5.42
C PRO A 424 4.66 -12.68 -5.25
N MET A 425 4.16 -13.02 -4.05
CA MET A 425 2.72 -12.98 -3.74
C MET A 425 2.17 -11.56 -3.58
N MET A 426 3.01 -10.57 -3.31
CA MET A 426 2.57 -9.17 -3.19
C MET A 426 2.73 -8.38 -4.49
N ARG A 427 3.69 -8.73 -5.36
CA ARG A 427 4.03 -7.88 -6.50
C ARG A 427 3.01 -7.95 -7.61
N VAL A 428 2.67 -6.76 -8.16
CA VAL A 428 1.77 -6.60 -9.29
C VAL A 428 2.37 -5.63 -10.32
N ASP A 429 2.16 -5.94 -11.61
CA ASP A 429 2.42 -5.02 -12.71
C ASP A 429 1.24 -4.05 -12.79
N PHE A 430 1.49 -2.78 -12.55
CA PHE A 430 0.47 -1.74 -12.46
C PHE A 430 -0.51 -1.78 -13.64
N ASP A 431 -0.02 -1.54 -14.86
CA ASP A 431 -0.89 -1.36 -16.02
C ASP A 431 -1.70 -2.64 -16.33
N ARG A 432 -1.06 -3.80 -16.23
CA ARG A 432 -1.72 -5.08 -16.50
C ARG A 432 -2.74 -5.45 -15.43
N TYR A 433 -2.41 -5.20 -14.18
CA TYR A 433 -3.28 -5.56 -13.06
C TYR A 433 -4.53 -4.67 -13.03
N VAL A 434 -4.36 -3.35 -13.14
CA VAL A 434 -5.48 -2.40 -13.18
C VAL A 434 -6.41 -2.70 -14.37
N ALA A 435 -5.85 -3.05 -15.55
CA ALA A 435 -6.64 -3.42 -16.72
C ALA A 435 -7.32 -4.81 -16.61
N ALA A 436 -6.80 -5.72 -15.78
CA ALA A 436 -7.33 -7.08 -15.63
C ALA A 436 -8.56 -7.13 -14.71
N LEU A 437 -8.59 -6.37 -13.61
CA LEU A 437 -9.66 -6.45 -12.62
C LEU A 437 -11.06 -6.09 -13.17
N PRO A 438 -11.26 -5.06 -14.01
CA PRO A 438 -12.55 -4.82 -14.63
C PRO A 438 -13.01 -5.96 -15.56
N ARG A 439 -12.08 -6.67 -16.18
CA ARG A 439 -12.40 -7.86 -17.00
C ARG A 439 -12.85 -9.01 -16.12
N GLU A 440 -12.20 -9.22 -14.97
CA GLU A 440 -12.58 -10.22 -13.98
C GLU A 440 -13.96 -9.91 -13.39
N ILE A 441 -14.25 -8.65 -13.03
CA ILE A 441 -15.59 -8.25 -12.56
C ILE A 441 -16.65 -8.63 -13.60
N ARG A 442 -16.44 -8.30 -14.87
CA ARG A 442 -17.38 -8.68 -15.95
C ARG A 442 -17.55 -10.19 -16.10
N ALA A 443 -16.47 -10.95 -15.93
CA ALA A 443 -16.51 -12.41 -15.96
C ALA A 443 -17.32 -12.97 -14.78
N GLY A 444 -17.12 -12.44 -13.57
CA GLY A 444 -17.86 -12.83 -12.37
C GLY A 444 -19.34 -12.47 -12.43
N VAL A 445 -19.70 -11.32 -12.99
CA VAL A 445 -21.10 -10.94 -13.23
C VAL A 445 -21.79 -11.97 -14.17
N ARG A 446 -21.10 -12.39 -15.24
CA ARG A 446 -21.61 -13.46 -16.12
C ARG A 446 -21.73 -14.80 -15.42
N ARG A 447 -20.83 -15.14 -14.49
CA ARG A 447 -20.92 -16.37 -13.66
C ARG A 447 -22.14 -16.30 -12.73
N ALA A 448 -22.33 -15.17 -12.06
CA ALA A 448 -23.49 -14.95 -11.18
C ALA A 448 -24.82 -15.15 -11.95
N ALA A 449 -24.94 -14.54 -13.13
CA ALA A 449 -26.14 -14.65 -13.97
C ALA A 449 -26.43 -16.09 -14.47
N ARG A 450 -25.40 -16.94 -14.59
CA ARG A 450 -25.56 -18.35 -15.02
C ARG A 450 -25.87 -19.32 -13.86
N GLY A 451 -25.98 -18.85 -12.63
CA GLY A 451 -26.18 -19.70 -11.46
C GLY A 451 -24.97 -20.56 -11.10
N SER A 452 -23.81 -20.30 -11.70
CA SER A 452 -22.52 -20.98 -11.40
C SER A 452 -21.90 -20.42 -10.11
N ALA A 453 -22.71 -19.92 -9.17
CA ALA A 453 -22.25 -19.26 -7.96
C ALA A 453 -21.68 -20.26 -6.96
N VAL A 454 -20.43 -20.10 -6.60
CA VAL A 454 -19.90 -20.55 -5.34
C VAL A 454 -20.28 -19.49 -4.30
N HIS A 455 -21.26 -19.82 -3.52
CA HIS A 455 -21.79 -19.16 -2.32
C HIS A 455 -21.63 -17.64 -2.26
N THR A 456 -22.70 -16.90 -2.59
CA THR A 456 -22.91 -15.52 -2.13
C THR A 456 -23.16 -15.60 -0.62
N PRO A 457 -22.58 -14.75 0.22
CA PRO A 457 -22.96 -14.67 1.63
C PRO A 457 -24.42 -14.27 1.72
N THR A 458 -25.29 -15.24 1.99
CA THR A 458 -26.70 -14.97 2.26
C THR A 458 -26.77 -14.52 3.73
N PRO A 459 -27.40 -13.37 4.05
CA PRO A 459 -27.67 -13.02 5.45
C PRO A 459 -28.50 -14.16 6.06
N LYS A 460 -27.99 -14.80 7.11
CA LYS A 460 -28.78 -15.79 7.85
C LYS A 460 -29.95 -15.05 8.48
N ALA A 461 -31.18 -15.48 8.14
CA ALA A 461 -32.35 -15.13 8.89
C ALA A 461 -32.09 -15.42 10.38
N GLN A 462 -32.28 -14.40 11.20
CA GLN A 462 -32.31 -14.60 12.66
C GLN A 462 -33.45 -15.60 12.94
N ALA A 463 -33.05 -16.80 13.35
CA ALA A 463 -34.00 -17.71 13.97
C ALA A 463 -34.38 -17.09 15.32
N SER A 464 -35.57 -16.53 15.39
CA SER A 464 -36.24 -16.20 16.66
C SER A 464 -36.45 -17.49 17.46
N ALA A 465 -35.85 -17.59 18.60
CA ALA A 465 -36.25 -18.43 19.71
C ALA A 465 -36.26 -17.57 20.97
#